data_5bd2e0d24a0576bd6b13218f41484ef2
#
_entry.id   5bd2e0d24a0576bd6b13218f41484ef2
#
_cell.length_a   1.000
_cell.length_b   1.000
_cell.length_c   1.000
_cell.angle_alpha   90.00
_cell.angle_beta   90.00
_cell.angle_gamma   90.00
#
_symmetry.space_group_name_H-M   'P 1'
#
loop_
_entity.id
_entity.type
_entity.pdbx_description
1 polymer ?
#
loop_
_entity_poly.entity_id
_entity_poly.type
_entity_poly.pdbx_seq_one_letter_code
_entity_poly.pdbx_strand_id
1 'polypeptide(L)'
;MDDSQFGDVGTKLMFENDLIRVWNFELSPGESIGWHRHNSDYCYVVTQAGRLKGEHHNAEDDILELSVGEVVMGKKGATHNHTNIGNGNYSNIVIEIKKN
;
A
#
# COMPACT_ATOMS: atom_id res chain seq x y z
N MET A 1 -2.67 -19.04 1.86
CA MET A 1 -1.48 -18.32 1.36
C MET A 1 -0.54 -18.12 2.53
N ASP A 2 0.70 -18.56 2.44
CA ASP A 2 1.66 -18.40 3.53
C ASP A 2 2.52 -17.15 3.30
N ASP A 3 3.34 -16.79 4.28
CA ASP A 3 4.11 -15.54 4.23
C ASP A 3 5.12 -15.48 3.10
N SER A 4 5.59 -16.63 2.61
CA SER A 4 6.57 -16.67 1.52
C SER A 4 5.97 -16.21 0.18
N GLN A 5 4.65 -16.15 0.07
CA GLN A 5 3.94 -15.76 -1.14
C GLN A 5 3.61 -14.26 -1.19
N PHE A 6 3.89 -13.54 -0.11
CA PHE A 6 3.60 -12.12 -0.04
C PHE A 6 4.82 -11.30 -0.46
N GLY A 7 4.55 -10.22 -1.19
CA GLY A 7 5.56 -9.25 -1.54
C GLY A 7 5.69 -8.14 -0.50
N ASP A 8 6.43 -7.12 -0.87
CA ASP A 8 6.61 -5.94 -0.03
C ASP A 8 5.38 -5.04 -0.05
N VAL A 9 5.25 -4.20 0.96
CA VAL A 9 4.12 -3.27 1.08
C VAL A 9 4.30 -2.00 0.25
N GLY A 10 5.47 -1.81 -0.37
CA GLY A 10 5.78 -0.69 -1.24
C GLY A 10 6.73 -1.12 -2.34
N THR A 11 7.09 -0.19 -3.21
CA THR A 11 7.97 -0.49 -4.34
C THR A 11 9.45 -0.28 -4.01
N LYS A 12 9.75 0.60 -3.05
CA LYS A 12 11.12 0.88 -2.64
C LYS A 12 11.17 1.25 -1.17
N LEU A 13 12.00 0.55 -0.40
CA LEU A 13 12.26 0.92 0.99
C LEU A 13 13.14 2.16 1.01
N MET A 14 12.69 3.22 1.67
CA MET A 14 13.37 4.51 1.69
C MET A 14 14.09 4.79 3.00
N PHE A 15 13.54 4.32 4.12
CA PHE A 15 14.06 4.62 5.44
C PHE A 15 13.54 3.61 6.44
N GLU A 16 14.37 3.26 7.41
CA GLU A 16 13.97 2.37 8.50
C GLU A 16 14.78 2.71 9.74
N ASN A 17 14.11 2.74 10.89
CA ASN A 17 14.75 2.82 12.20
C ASN A 17 13.98 1.93 13.17
N ASP A 18 14.16 2.10 14.47
CA ASP A 18 13.50 1.28 15.48
C ASP A 18 12.00 1.56 15.58
N LEU A 19 11.53 2.70 15.08
CA LEU A 19 10.16 3.15 15.24
C LEU A 19 9.31 2.96 13.99
N ILE A 20 9.88 3.20 12.83
CA ILE A 20 9.12 3.20 11.57
C ILE A 20 9.92 2.56 10.44
N ARG A 21 9.16 2.16 9.42
CA ARG A 21 9.71 1.75 8.13
C ARG A 21 8.93 2.50 7.06
N VAL A 22 9.65 3.21 6.18
CA VAL A 22 9.05 4.10 5.19
C VAL A 22 9.31 3.58 3.79
N TRP A 23 8.26 3.46 3.01
CA TRP A 23 8.30 2.97 1.64
C TRP A 23 7.79 4.03 0.67
N ASN A 24 8.41 4.13 -0.51
CA ASN A 24 7.75 4.72 -1.66
C ASN A 24 6.90 3.63 -2.33
N PHE A 25 5.70 3.99 -2.73
CA PHE A 25 4.77 3.09 -3.42
C PHE A 25 4.38 3.78 -4.72
N GLU A 26 4.69 3.17 -5.85
CA GLU A 26 4.42 3.79 -7.14
C GLU A 26 3.95 2.73 -8.13
N LEU A 27 2.85 3.02 -8.83
CA LEU A 27 2.28 2.12 -9.83
C LEU A 27 1.96 2.90 -11.10
N SER A 28 2.44 2.40 -12.23
CA SER A 28 2.02 2.89 -13.54
C SER A 28 0.65 2.28 -13.90
N PRO A 29 -0.06 2.85 -14.89
CA PRO A 29 -1.37 2.32 -15.28
C PRO A 29 -1.32 0.82 -15.61
N GLY A 30 -2.22 0.07 -14.99
CA GLY A 30 -2.32 -1.38 -15.17
C GLY A 30 -1.41 -2.19 -14.25
N GLU A 31 -0.50 -1.56 -13.55
CA GLU A 31 0.45 -2.25 -12.67
C GLU A 31 -0.18 -2.57 -11.32
N SER A 32 0.16 -3.76 -10.79
CA SER A 32 -0.24 -4.19 -9.45
C SER A 32 0.99 -4.24 -8.55
N ILE A 33 0.81 -3.90 -7.27
CA ILE A 33 1.89 -4.04 -6.29
C ILE A 33 2.15 -5.52 -5.96
N GLY A 34 1.12 -6.34 -6.05
CA GLY A 34 1.15 -7.73 -5.65
C GLY A 34 0.54 -7.93 -4.27
N TRP A 35 0.14 -9.17 -3.99
CA TRP A 35 -0.43 -9.51 -2.69
C TRP A 35 0.62 -9.31 -1.61
N HIS A 36 0.22 -8.65 -0.52
CA HIS A 36 1.07 -8.43 0.63
C HIS A 36 0.23 -8.41 1.91
N ARG A 37 0.90 -8.66 3.03
CA ARG A 37 0.31 -8.58 4.36
C ARG A 37 1.07 -7.54 5.16
N HIS A 38 0.35 -6.66 5.83
CA HIS A 38 0.94 -5.69 6.72
C HIS A 38 1.19 -6.32 8.08
N ASN A 39 2.44 -6.35 8.51
CA ASN A 39 2.84 -6.91 9.81
C ASN A 39 2.85 -5.86 10.92
N SER A 40 2.44 -4.64 10.62
CA SER A 40 2.38 -3.51 11.54
C SER A 40 1.19 -2.63 11.17
N ASP A 41 0.71 -1.85 12.14
CA ASP A 41 -0.17 -0.73 11.82
C ASP A 41 0.59 0.23 10.90
N TYR A 42 -0.12 0.92 10.03
CA TYR A 42 0.51 1.78 9.05
C TYR A 42 -0.42 2.91 8.63
N CYS A 43 0.16 3.89 7.97
CA CYS A 43 -0.61 4.87 7.22
C CYS A 43 0.07 5.10 5.88
N TYR A 44 -0.63 5.69 4.93
CA TYR A 44 0.02 6.21 3.74
C TYR A 44 -0.51 7.60 3.39
N VAL A 45 0.35 8.38 2.75
CA VAL A 45 0.04 9.73 2.28
C VAL A 45 0.17 9.74 0.77
N VAL A 46 -0.89 10.13 0.09
CA VAL A 46 -0.91 10.15 -1.38
C VAL A 46 -0.05 11.28 -1.91
N THR A 47 0.89 10.97 -2.79
CA THR A 47 1.78 11.95 -3.42
C THR A 47 1.44 12.22 -4.88
N GLN A 48 0.79 11.27 -5.57
CA GLN A 48 0.20 11.47 -6.89
C GLN A 48 -1.19 10.86 -6.87
N ALA A 49 -2.18 11.64 -7.26
CA ALA A 49 -3.57 11.20 -7.29
C ALA A 49 -3.76 10.03 -8.25
N GLY A 50 -4.74 9.18 -7.98
CA GLY A 50 -5.04 8.06 -8.86
C GLY A 50 -6.25 7.27 -8.43
N ARG A 51 -6.50 6.22 -9.18
CA ARG A 51 -7.63 5.33 -8.97
C ARG A 51 -7.10 3.90 -8.87
N LEU A 52 -7.37 3.26 -7.74
CA LEU A 52 -6.89 1.92 -7.47
C LEU A 52 -8.05 0.95 -7.29
N LYS A 53 -7.86 -0.27 -7.79
CA LYS A 53 -8.70 -1.39 -7.40
C LYS A 53 -8.01 -2.11 -6.26
N GLY A 54 -8.73 -2.30 -5.16
CA GLY A 54 -8.26 -3.08 -4.03
C GLY A 54 -8.88 -4.47 -4.04
N GLU A 55 -8.05 -5.48 -3.87
CA GLU A 55 -8.48 -6.86 -3.67
C GLU A 55 -8.10 -7.26 -2.25
N HIS A 56 -9.03 -7.88 -1.52
CA HIS A 56 -8.86 -8.17 -0.09
C HIS A 56 -9.05 -9.65 0.18
N HIS A 57 -8.27 -10.18 1.13
CA HIS A 57 -8.35 -11.61 1.46
C HIS A 57 -9.72 -12.02 2.01
N ASN A 58 -10.30 -11.19 2.86
CA ASN A 58 -11.55 -11.52 3.56
C ASN A 58 -12.69 -10.56 3.27
N ALA A 59 -12.62 -9.80 2.18
CA ALA A 59 -13.64 -8.83 1.83
C ALA A 59 -13.73 -8.68 0.32
N GLU A 60 -14.79 -8.05 -0.13
CA GLU A 60 -14.99 -7.79 -1.55
C GLU A 60 -14.00 -6.76 -2.06
N ASP A 61 -13.77 -6.78 -3.37
CA ASP A 61 -12.96 -5.77 -4.04
C ASP A 61 -13.58 -4.39 -3.85
N ASP A 62 -12.73 -3.36 -3.79
CA ASP A 62 -13.19 -1.99 -3.74
C ASP A 62 -12.44 -1.12 -4.76
N ILE A 63 -12.96 0.08 -4.97
CA ILE A 63 -12.36 1.08 -5.85
C ILE A 63 -12.05 2.30 -4.98
N LEU A 64 -10.80 2.75 -5.02
CA LEU A 64 -10.34 3.90 -4.25
C LEU A 64 -10.03 5.06 -5.20
N GLU A 65 -10.68 6.19 -4.98
CA GLU A 65 -10.34 7.46 -5.64
C GLU A 65 -9.49 8.25 -4.64
N LEU A 66 -8.21 8.42 -4.95
CA LEU A 66 -7.26 8.97 -4.00
C LEU A 66 -6.70 10.30 -4.50
N SER A 67 -6.71 11.31 -3.64
CA SER A 67 -6.25 12.67 -3.94
C SER A 67 -4.94 12.96 -3.23
N VAL A 68 -4.11 13.82 -3.83
CA VAL A 68 -2.83 14.25 -3.24
C VAL A 68 -3.05 14.81 -1.83
N GLY A 69 -2.24 14.37 -0.89
CA GLY A 69 -2.32 14.79 0.50
C GLY A 69 -3.28 13.98 1.36
N GLU A 70 -4.06 13.11 0.76
CA GLU A 70 -4.97 12.25 1.51
C GLU A 70 -4.17 11.25 2.35
N VAL A 71 -4.58 11.08 3.62
CA VAL A 71 -3.94 10.14 4.55
C VAL A 71 -4.90 9.00 4.83
N VAL A 72 -4.44 7.79 4.64
CA VAL A 72 -5.24 6.59 4.89
C VAL A 72 -4.55 5.76 5.97
N MET A 73 -5.32 5.37 7.00
CA MET A 73 -4.83 4.53 8.08
C MET A 73 -5.15 3.07 7.78
N GLY A 74 -4.20 2.20 8.10
CA GLY A 74 -4.39 0.76 7.98
C GLY A 74 -3.93 0.04 9.22
N LYS A 75 -4.32 -1.23 9.35
CA LYS A 75 -4.05 -2.02 10.55
C LYS A 75 -3.22 -3.23 10.24
N LYS A 76 -2.46 -3.66 11.24
CA LYS A 76 -1.75 -4.93 11.22
C LYS A 76 -2.70 -6.06 10.83
N GLY A 77 -2.24 -6.92 9.95
CA GLY A 77 -2.99 -8.08 9.48
C GLY A 77 -3.70 -7.87 8.15
N ALA A 78 -3.82 -6.62 7.70
CA ALA A 78 -4.44 -6.35 6.41
C ALA A 78 -3.68 -7.09 5.29
N THR A 79 -4.41 -7.88 4.51
CA THR A 79 -3.85 -8.69 3.43
C THR A 79 -4.60 -8.34 2.16
N HIS A 80 -3.88 -7.75 1.19
CA HIS A 80 -4.54 -7.22 0.01
C HIS A 80 -3.56 -7.03 -1.15
N ASN A 81 -4.14 -6.67 -2.30
CA ASN A 81 -3.42 -6.26 -3.49
C ASN A 81 -4.07 -5.00 -4.04
N HIS A 82 -3.28 -4.11 -4.61
CA HIS A 82 -3.79 -2.91 -5.28
C HIS A 82 -3.28 -2.86 -6.71
N THR A 83 -4.16 -2.46 -7.62
CA THR A 83 -3.86 -2.27 -9.05
C THR A 83 -4.22 -0.86 -9.45
N ASN A 84 -3.34 -0.19 -10.18
CA ASN A 84 -3.64 1.12 -10.74
C ASN A 84 -4.55 0.95 -11.96
N ILE A 85 -5.80 1.39 -11.83
CA ILE A 85 -6.81 1.32 -12.90
C ILE A 85 -7.06 2.69 -13.52
N GLY A 86 -6.26 3.68 -13.17
CA GLY A 86 -6.35 5.02 -13.75
C GLY A 86 -5.49 5.18 -15.01
N ASN A 87 -5.42 6.40 -15.51
CA ASN A 87 -4.72 6.71 -16.77
C ASN A 87 -3.32 7.28 -16.55
N GLY A 88 -2.95 7.58 -15.32
CA GLY A 88 -1.63 8.13 -14.98
C GLY A 88 -0.99 7.36 -13.84
N ASN A 89 0.26 7.69 -13.56
CA ASN A 89 0.97 7.09 -12.43
C ASN A 89 0.33 7.49 -11.12
N TYR A 90 0.29 6.54 -10.19
CA TYR A 90 -0.15 6.76 -8.81
C TYR A 90 1.03 6.57 -7.87
N SER A 91 1.13 7.38 -6.83
CA SER A 91 2.15 7.15 -5.80
C SER A 91 1.70 7.59 -4.43
N ASN A 92 2.29 6.96 -3.42
CA ASN A 92 2.12 7.35 -2.03
C ASN A 92 3.38 7.01 -1.24
N ILE A 93 3.43 7.49 0.00
CA ILE A 93 4.45 7.12 0.97
C ILE A 93 3.76 6.29 2.04
N VAL A 94 4.21 5.05 2.21
CA VAL A 94 3.71 4.13 3.25
C VAL A 94 4.63 4.22 4.46
N ILE A 95 4.03 4.42 5.63
CA ILE A 95 4.76 4.49 6.89
C ILE A 95 4.24 3.36 7.78
N GLU A 96 5.06 2.33 7.98
CA GLU A 96 4.76 1.24 8.89
C GLU A 96 5.23 1.63 10.29
N ILE A 97 4.37 1.43 11.28
CA ILE A 97 4.65 1.80 12.67
C ILE A 97 5.09 0.53 13.40
N LYS A 98 6.39 0.45 13.65
CA LYS A 98 6.97 -0.70 14.35
C LYS A 98 6.60 -0.61 15.82
N LYS A 99 5.84 -1.58 16.25
CA LYS A 99 5.35 -1.61 17.61
C LYS A 99 5.93 -2.76 18.38
N ASN A 100 6.22 -2.50 19.60
CA ASN A 100 6.68 -3.54 20.50
C ASN A 100 5.52 -4.30 21.12
#